data_96c5d940bb03cf96d132536593f665e9
#
_entry.id   96c5d940bb03cf96d132536593f665e9
#
_cell.length_a   1.000
_cell.length_b   1.000
_cell.length_c   1.000
_cell.angle_alpha   90.00
_cell.angle_beta   90.00
_cell.angle_gamma   90.00
#
_symmetry.space_group_name_H-M   'P 1'
#
loop_
_entity.id
_entity.type
_entity.pdbx_description
1 polymer ?
#
loop_
_entity_poly.entity_id
_entity_poly.type
_entity_poly.pdbx_seq_one_letter_code
_entity_poly.pdbx_strand_id
1 'polypeptide(L)'
;MAAVSAKRTLTVLRETFPIQGTFRISRGAKTEAHVVVAEISDGGVVGRGECVPYARYGESLDGVVEQIESVAAAIGAGMEQEELLSALPPGAARNAVDCALWDLACKLTGQPIWEVADLDAPLEPVVTAYTLSLDTVENMAAAAKASS
;
A
#
# COMPACT_ATOMS: atom_id res chain seq x y z
N MET A 1 15.70 27.82 -21.24
CA MET A 1 16.16 27.37 -19.91
C MET A 1 15.58 25.98 -19.74
N ALA A 2 16.41 24.92 -19.72
CA ALA A 2 15.93 23.57 -19.43
C ALA A 2 15.44 23.56 -17.97
N ALA A 3 14.17 23.18 -17.77
CA ALA A 3 13.67 22.90 -16.44
C ALA A 3 14.55 21.79 -15.85
N VAL A 4 15.22 22.07 -14.74
CA VAL A 4 15.86 21.03 -13.94
C VAL A 4 14.70 20.15 -13.47
N SER A 5 14.55 18.98 -14.09
CA SER A 5 13.62 17.95 -13.60
C SER A 5 13.98 17.72 -12.13
N ALA A 6 13.07 18.05 -11.24
CA ALA A 6 13.28 17.75 -9.82
C ALA A 6 13.45 16.24 -9.72
N LYS A 7 14.60 15.82 -9.18
CA LYS A 7 14.89 14.39 -9.04
C LYS A 7 13.87 13.79 -8.09
N ARG A 8 13.17 12.73 -8.53
CA ARG A 8 12.27 11.99 -7.65
C ARG A 8 13.00 11.51 -6.39
N THR A 9 12.33 11.50 -5.27
CA THR A 9 12.87 10.96 -4.02
C THR A 9 11.91 9.91 -3.46
N LEU A 10 12.47 8.81 -2.98
CA LEU A 10 11.74 7.76 -2.28
C LEU A 10 12.05 7.86 -0.79
N THR A 11 11.02 7.91 0.03
CA THR A 11 11.08 7.85 1.49
C THR A 11 10.31 6.62 1.97
N VAL A 12 10.85 5.92 2.96
CA VAL A 12 10.21 4.75 3.56
C VAL A 12 9.86 5.06 5.00
N LEU A 13 8.60 4.84 5.38
CA LEU A 13 8.09 5.08 6.72
C LEU A 13 7.58 3.78 7.33
N ARG A 14 7.71 3.66 8.66
CA ARG A 14 7.06 2.60 9.44
C ARG A 14 5.96 3.25 10.26
N GLU A 15 4.76 2.76 10.09
CA GLU A 15 3.60 3.25 10.81
C GLU A 15 2.93 2.14 11.60
N THR A 16 2.27 2.49 12.68
CA THR A 16 1.53 1.56 13.53
C THR A 16 0.16 2.14 13.83
N PHE A 17 -0.88 1.39 13.52
CA PHE A 17 -2.25 1.77 13.74
C PHE A 17 -2.89 0.90 14.82
N PRO A 18 -3.50 1.47 15.86
CA PRO A 18 -4.26 0.71 16.84
C PRO A 18 -5.52 0.11 16.18
N ILE A 19 -5.80 -1.15 16.49
CA ILE A 19 -7.04 -1.82 16.08
C ILE A 19 -8.06 -1.61 17.21
N GLN A 20 -9.28 -1.24 16.86
CA GLN A 20 -10.35 -1.13 17.83
C GLN A 20 -10.65 -2.50 18.45
N GLY A 21 -10.31 -2.66 19.73
CA GLY A 21 -10.38 -3.95 20.44
C GLY A 21 -9.27 -4.91 20.03
N THR A 22 -9.61 -6.18 19.88
CA THR A 22 -8.66 -7.23 19.48
C THR A 22 -9.18 -7.92 18.23
N PHE A 23 -8.45 -7.84 17.14
CA PHE A 23 -8.75 -8.63 15.94
C PHE A 23 -8.13 -10.01 16.07
N ARG A 24 -8.98 -11.03 16.16
CA ARG A 24 -8.59 -12.44 16.35
C ARG A 24 -9.02 -13.29 15.16
N ILE A 25 -8.11 -14.13 14.72
CA ILE A 25 -8.36 -15.20 13.73
C ILE A 25 -7.81 -16.51 14.27
N SER A 26 -8.03 -17.63 13.56
CA SER A 26 -7.52 -18.96 13.96
C SER A 26 -5.99 -19.02 14.16
N ARG A 27 -5.23 -18.11 13.57
CA ARG A 27 -3.76 -18.07 13.60
C ARG A 27 -3.18 -17.06 14.58
N GLY A 28 -3.99 -16.32 15.31
CA GLY A 28 -3.50 -15.33 16.27
C GLY A 28 -4.44 -14.16 16.50
N ALA A 29 -3.98 -13.23 17.33
CA ALA A 29 -4.71 -12.01 17.65
C ALA A 29 -3.77 -10.80 17.55
N LYS A 30 -4.33 -9.66 17.16
CA LYS A 30 -3.60 -8.39 17.04
C LYS A 30 -4.42 -7.27 17.66
N THR A 31 -3.73 -6.34 18.28
CA THR A 31 -4.28 -5.07 18.81
C THR A 31 -3.80 -3.86 18.02
N GLU A 32 -2.84 -4.09 17.12
CA GLU A 32 -2.28 -3.06 16.25
C GLU A 32 -1.84 -3.66 14.90
N ALA A 33 -1.80 -2.83 13.89
CA ALA A 33 -1.30 -3.14 12.55
C ALA A 33 -0.01 -2.36 12.30
N HIS A 34 1.08 -3.07 12.01
CA HIS A 34 2.34 -2.48 11.59
C HIS A 34 2.39 -2.49 10.08
N VAL A 35 2.65 -1.34 9.48
CA VAL A 35 2.70 -1.16 8.03
C VAL A 35 4.00 -0.50 7.60
N VAL A 36 4.37 -0.70 6.35
CA VAL A 36 5.45 0.05 5.70
C VAL A 36 4.85 0.89 4.59
N VAL A 37 5.21 2.16 4.56
CA VAL A 37 4.72 3.13 3.58
C VAL A 37 5.88 3.57 2.71
N ALA A 38 5.67 3.56 1.39
CA ALA A 38 6.55 4.17 0.41
C ALA A 38 5.95 5.51 -0.02
N GLU A 39 6.74 6.58 0.06
CA GLU A 39 6.39 7.90 -0.46
C GLU A 39 7.35 8.29 -1.57
N ILE A 40 6.83 8.61 -2.75
CA ILE A 40 7.60 9.07 -3.90
C ILE A 40 7.23 10.52 -4.18
N SER A 41 8.21 11.42 -4.03
CA SER A 41 8.02 12.86 -4.28
C SER A 41 8.60 13.25 -5.63
N ASP A 42 7.84 14.04 -6.41
CA ASP A 42 8.24 14.62 -7.68
C ASP A 42 7.68 16.05 -7.78
N GLY A 43 8.55 17.04 -7.86
CA GLY A 43 8.14 18.44 -8.02
C GLY A 43 7.23 18.99 -6.91
N GLY A 44 7.26 18.41 -5.70
CA GLY A 44 6.40 18.79 -4.58
C GLY A 44 5.07 18.01 -4.51
N VAL A 45 4.79 17.17 -5.49
CA VAL A 45 3.70 16.18 -5.45
C VAL A 45 4.20 14.90 -4.81
N VAL A 46 3.39 14.27 -3.95
CA VAL A 46 3.77 13.04 -3.24
C VAL A 46 2.77 11.94 -3.55
N GLY A 47 3.26 10.85 -4.16
CA GLY A 47 2.54 9.59 -4.29
C GLY A 47 2.83 8.70 -3.09
N ARG A 48 1.82 8.02 -2.56
CA ARG A 48 1.90 7.18 -1.36
C ARG A 48 1.35 5.79 -1.60
N GLY A 49 2.08 4.77 -1.19
CA GLY A 49 1.64 3.38 -1.19
C GLY A 49 1.97 2.70 0.11
N GLU A 50 1.11 1.80 0.55
CA GLU A 50 1.23 1.11 1.84
C GLU A 50 1.26 -0.40 1.64
N CYS A 51 1.95 -1.11 2.52
CA CYS A 51 1.90 -2.55 2.58
C CYS A 51 1.96 -3.07 4.03
N VAL A 52 1.43 -4.28 4.20
CA VAL A 52 1.53 -5.05 5.43
C VAL A 52 2.45 -6.24 5.18
N PRO A 53 3.71 -6.22 5.67
CA PRO A 53 4.59 -7.38 5.59
C PRO A 53 3.95 -8.60 6.26
N TYR A 54 3.98 -9.76 5.60
CA TYR A 54 3.29 -10.93 6.10
C TYR A 54 4.24 -12.11 6.31
N ALA A 55 4.49 -12.46 7.58
CA ALA A 55 5.46 -13.47 7.99
C ALA A 55 5.24 -14.85 7.34
N ARG A 56 3.99 -15.18 6.96
CA ARG A 56 3.69 -16.44 6.25
C ARG A 56 4.39 -16.54 4.89
N TYR A 57 4.70 -15.41 4.26
CA TYR A 57 5.42 -15.33 2.99
C TYR A 57 6.91 -15.05 3.19
N GLY A 58 7.41 -15.16 4.43
CA GLY A 58 8.80 -14.90 4.76
C GLY A 58 9.14 -13.41 4.86
N GLU A 59 8.15 -12.54 4.90
CA GLU A 59 8.36 -11.10 4.98
C GLU A 59 8.48 -10.61 6.43
N SER A 60 9.34 -9.61 6.63
CA SER A 60 9.48 -8.86 7.88
C SER A 60 9.46 -7.36 7.60
N LEU A 61 9.17 -6.55 8.61
CA LEU A 61 9.21 -5.08 8.48
C LEU A 61 10.57 -4.61 7.98
N ASP A 62 11.66 -5.13 8.55
CA ASP A 62 13.02 -4.74 8.17
C ASP A 62 13.34 -5.15 6.72
N GLY A 63 13.05 -6.41 6.36
CA GLY A 63 13.32 -6.90 5.01
C GLY A 63 12.50 -6.19 3.93
N VAL A 64 11.27 -5.77 4.23
CA VAL A 64 10.44 -4.98 3.29
C VAL A 64 11.00 -3.57 3.14
N VAL A 65 11.43 -2.93 4.24
CA VAL A 65 12.09 -1.61 4.18
C VAL A 65 13.35 -1.68 3.33
N GLU A 66 14.24 -2.66 3.56
CA GLU A 66 15.47 -2.85 2.79
C GLU A 66 15.18 -3.05 1.29
N GLN A 67 14.16 -3.83 0.94
CA GLN A 67 13.76 -4.02 -0.46
C GLN A 67 13.27 -2.72 -1.09
N ILE A 68 12.44 -1.94 -0.41
CA ILE A 68 11.95 -0.65 -0.93
C ILE A 68 13.13 0.32 -1.10
N GLU A 69 14.02 0.43 -0.12
CA GLU A 69 15.21 1.30 -0.19
C GLU A 69 16.16 0.92 -1.33
N SER A 70 16.24 -0.36 -1.68
CA SER A 70 17.12 -0.86 -2.75
C SER A 70 16.79 -0.25 -4.13
N VAL A 71 15.56 0.19 -4.37
CA VAL A 71 15.14 0.82 -5.62
C VAL A 71 15.16 2.34 -5.60
N ALA A 72 15.58 2.98 -4.49
CA ALA A 72 15.55 4.43 -4.34
C ALA A 72 16.34 5.17 -5.42
N ALA A 73 17.51 4.64 -5.81
CA ALA A 73 18.34 5.25 -6.86
C ALA A 73 17.64 5.17 -8.24
N ALA A 74 16.98 4.06 -8.53
CA ALA A 74 16.26 3.85 -9.78
C ALA A 74 14.99 4.73 -9.85
N ILE A 75 14.23 4.85 -8.75
CA ILE A 75 13.13 5.82 -8.63
C ILE A 75 13.63 7.24 -8.86
N GLY A 76 14.77 7.61 -8.26
CA GLY A 76 15.41 8.90 -8.47
C GLY A 76 15.88 9.14 -9.91
N ALA A 77 16.10 8.09 -10.68
CA ALA A 77 16.42 8.14 -12.11
C ALA A 77 15.17 8.12 -13.02
N GLY A 78 13.97 8.00 -12.45
CA GLY A 78 12.71 8.04 -13.19
C GLY A 78 12.11 6.66 -13.46
N MET A 79 12.44 5.63 -12.67
CA MET A 79 11.80 4.30 -12.77
C MET A 79 10.27 4.41 -12.73
N GLU A 80 9.62 3.69 -13.62
CA GLU A 80 8.17 3.58 -13.72
C GLU A 80 7.69 2.16 -13.35
N GLN A 81 6.36 1.92 -13.35
CA GLN A 81 5.73 0.68 -12.90
C GLN A 81 6.23 -0.56 -13.63
N GLU A 82 6.42 -0.48 -14.95
CA GLU A 82 6.84 -1.63 -15.75
C GLU A 82 8.26 -2.11 -15.38
N GLU A 83 9.17 -1.16 -15.16
CA GLU A 83 10.54 -1.46 -14.74
C GLU A 83 10.59 -2.02 -13.31
N LEU A 84 9.69 -1.55 -12.43
CA LEU A 84 9.56 -2.04 -11.05
C LEU A 84 9.25 -3.55 -11.00
N LEU A 85 8.45 -4.07 -11.94
CA LEU A 85 8.12 -5.51 -11.99
C LEU A 85 9.35 -6.40 -12.12
N SER A 86 10.40 -5.89 -12.76
CA SER A 86 11.68 -6.58 -12.91
C SER A 86 12.68 -6.28 -11.79
N ALA A 87 12.55 -5.12 -11.13
CA ALA A 87 13.46 -4.66 -10.08
C ALA A 87 13.17 -5.29 -8.71
N LEU A 88 11.90 -5.54 -8.39
CA LEU A 88 11.49 -6.16 -7.12
C LEU A 88 10.70 -7.45 -7.35
N PRO A 89 10.92 -8.50 -6.54
CA PRO A 89 10.11 -9.70 -6.57
C PRO A 89 8.66 -9.39 -6.14
N PRO A 90 7.67 -10.24 -6.51
CA PRO A 90 6.32 -10.15 -5.96
C PRO A 90 6.34 -10.16 -4.44
N GLY A 91 5.64 -9.22 -3.81
CA GLY A 91 5.58 -9.12 -2.35
C GLY A 91 5.16 -7.74 -1.87
N ALA A 92 5.20 -7.55 -0.55
CA ALA A 92 4.77 -6.33 0.11
C ALA A 92 5.55 -5.09 -0.36
N ALA A 93 6.88 -5.20 -0.50
CA ALA A 93 7.73 -4.09 -0.96
C ALA A 93 7.33 -3.60 -2.34
N ARG A 94 7.19 -4.53 -3.32
CA ARG A 94 6.78 -4.16 -4.68
C ARG A 94 5.39 -3.53 -4.69
N ASN A 95 4.43 -4.08 -3.92
CA ASN A 95 3.10 -3.52 -3.81
C ASN A 95 3.11 -2.08 -3.31
N ALA A 96 3.87 -1.76 -2.27
CA ALA A 96 3.94 -0.40 -1.74
C ALA A 96 4.51 0.59 -2.75
N VAL A 97 5.62 0.25 -3.43
CA VAL A 97 6.24 1.12 -4.43
C VAL A 97 5.34 1.29 -5.66
N ASP A 98 4.70 0.21 -6.12
CA ASP A 98 3.76 0.25 -7.25
C ASP A 98 2.58 1.16 -6.97
N CYS A 99 1.92 1.00 -5.81
CA CYS A 99 0.83 1.88 -5.39
C CYS A 99 1.28 3.35 -5.27
N ALA A 100 2.50 3.61 -4.79
CA ALA A 100 3.04 4.97 -4.70
C ALA A 100 3.28 5.59 -6.09
N LEU A 101 3.74 4.81 -7.07
CA LEU A 101 3.90 5.26 -8.46
C LEU A 101 2.56 5.57 -9.11
N TRP A 102 1.55 4.71 -8.94
CA TRP A 102 0.20 4.96 -9.43
C TRP A 102 -0.43 6.20 -8.81
N ASP A 103 -0.33 6.37 -7.49
CA ASP A 103 -0.85 7.55 -6.79
C ASP A 103 -0.15 8.83 -7.23
N LEU A 104 1.17 8.76 -7.45
CA LEU A 104 1.94 9.88 -7.98
C LEU A 104 1.48 10.26 -9.40
N ALA A 105 1.32 9.27 -10.28
CA ALA A 105 0.87 9.49 -11.66
C ALA A 105 -0.51 10.14 -11.70
N CYS A 106 -1.46 9.66 -10.89
CA CYS A 106 -2.80 10.24 -10.77
C CYS A 106 -2.75 11.70 -10.30
N LYS A 107 -1.93 12.01 -9.31
CA LYS A 107 -1.79 13.36 -8.76
C LYS A 107 -1.09 14.33 -9.72
N LEU A 108 -0.09 13.86 -10.47
CA LEU A 108 0.61 14.66 -11.47
C LEU A 108 -0.27 14.99 -12.68
N THR A 109 -1.12 14.04 -13.11
CA THR A 109 -2.02 14.23 -14.26
C THR A 109 -3.35 14.87 -13.86
N GLY A 110 -3.74 14.83 -12.59
CA GLY A 110 -5.06 15.23 -12.11
C GLY A 110 -6.17 14.26 -12.52
N GLN A 111 -5.82 13.05 -12.97
CA GLN A 111 -6.75 12.02 -13.39
C GLN A 111 -6.98 10.98 -12.27
N PRO A 112 -8.19 10.43 -12.14
CA PRO A 112 -8.44 9.34 -11.20
C PRO A 112 -7.80 8.04 -11.71
N ILE A 113 -7.56 7.11 -10.78
CA ILE A 113 -6.83 5.86 -11.07
C ILE A 113 -7.44 5.03 -12.21
N TRP A 114 -8.75 5.00 -12.33
CA TRP A 114 -9.42 4.23 -13.40
C TRP A 114 -9.17 4.79 -14.80
N GLU A 115 -9.01 6.11 -14.94
CA GLU A 115 -8.64 6.73 -16.22
C GLU A 115 -7.18 6.47 -16.55
N VAL A 116 -6.28 6.61 -15.57
CA VAL A 116 -4.84 6.32 -15.75
C VAL A 116 -4.61 4.83 -16.07
N ALA A 117 -5.43 3.95 -15.53
CA ALA A 117 -5.39 2.50 -15.76
C ALA A 117 -6.18 2.06 -17.01
N ASP A 118 -6.74 3.00 -17.80
CA ASP A 118 -7.54 2.72 -19.00
C ASP A 118 -8.72 1.77 -18.73
N LEU A 119 -9.40 1.98 -17.61
CA LEU A 119 -10.61 1.24 -17.25
C LEU A 119 -11.86 1.99 -17.70
N ASP A 120 -12.88 1.24 -18.11
CA ASP A 120 -14.17 1.81 -18.47
C ASP A 120 -14.82 2.52 -17.26
N ALA A 121 -15.27 3.75 -17.45
CA ALA A 121 -15.97 4.55 -16.45
C ALA A 121 -17.46 4.72 -16.83
N PRO A 122 -18.35 4.95 -15.84
CA PRO A 122 -18.10 5.01 -14.40
C PRO A 122 -17.95 3.62 -13.76
N LEU A 123 -17.13 3.53 -12.71
CA LEU A 123 -17.02 2.30 -11.94
C LEU A 123 -18.26 2.17 -11.03
N GLU A 124 -18.90 1.01 -11.10
CA GLU A 124 -20.04 0.70 -10.22
C GLU A 124 -19.54 0.21 -8.86
N PRO A 125 -20.24 0.55 -7.76
CA PRO A 125 -19.94 0.02 -6.44
C PRO A 125 -20.00 -1.51 -6.41
N VAL A 126 -19.00 -2.15 -5.80
CA VAL A 126 -18.97 -3.60 -5.63
C VAL A 126 -19.21 -3.99 -4.18
N VAL A 127 -19.94 -5.09 -3.98
CA VAL A 127 -20.14 -5.66 -2.65
C VAL A 127 -18.82 -6.23 -2.17
N THR A 128 -18.40 -5.84 -0.96
CA THR A 128 -17.18 -6.35 -0.32
C THR A 128 -17.51 -7.26 0.87
N ALA A 129 -16.52 -8.04 1.31
CA ALA A 129 -16.60 -8.84 2.52
C ALA A 129 -16.05 -8.06 3.71
N TYR A 130 -16.71 -8.17 4.85
CA TYR A 130 -16.23 -7.67 6.13
C TYR A 130 -15.86 -8.85 7.04
N THR A 131 -14.65 -8.87 7.57
CA THR A 131 -14.19 -9.97 8.42
C THR A 131 -14.49 -9.67 9.88
N LEU A 132 -15.32 -10.51 10.50
CA LEU A 132 -15.56 -10.45 11.94
C LEU A 132 -14.41 -11.07 12.73
N SER A 133 -14.06 -10.44 13.85
CA SER A 133 -13.11 -11.02 14.81
C SER A 133 -13.68 -12.30 15.41
N LEU A 134 -12.85 -13.32 15.58
CA LEU A 134 -13.22 -14.56 16.26
C LEU A 134 -13.44 -14.28 17.75
N ASP A 135 -14.64 -14.59 18.25
CA ASP A 135 -15.07 -14.35 19.62
C ASP A 135 -16.10 -15.41 20.05
N THR A 136 -16.81 -15.21 21.15
CA THR A 136 -17.96 -16.03 21.53
C THR A 136 -19.07 -15.96 20.48
N VAL A 137 -19.93 -16.95 20.45
CA VAL A 137 -21.06 -16.99 19.50
C VAL A 137 -21.94 -15.75 19.62
N GLU A 138 -22.21 -15.33 20.87
CA GLU A 138 -23.04 -14.17 21.19
C GLU A 138 -22.42 -12.87 20.67
N ASN A 139 -21.12 -12.67 20.90
CA ASN A 139 -20.38 -11.49 20.44
C ASN A 139 -20.28 -11.45 18.91
N MET A 140 -20.01 -12.60 18.27
CA MET A 140 -19.96 -12.67 16.80
C MET A 140 -21.34 -12.40 16.18
N ALA A 141 -22.42 -12.90 16.77
CA ALA A 141 -23.78 -12.62 16.31
C ALA A 141 -24.13 -11.14 16.45
N ALA A 142 -23.75 -10.51 17.55
CA ALA A 142 -23.93 -9.07 17.76
C ALA A 142 -23.14 -8.23 16.74
N ALA A 143 -21.86 -8.58 16.49
CA ALA A 143 -21.02 -7.91 15.52
C ALA A 143 -21.56 -8.05 14.08
N ALA A 144 -22.02 -9.25 13.69
CA ALA A 144 -22.64 -9.47 12.39
C ALA A 144 -23.88 -8.59 12.17
N LYS A 145 -24.71 -8.44 13.22
CA LYS A 145 -25.90 -7.60 13.21
C LYS A 145 -25.58 -6.11 13.08
N ALA A 146 -24.44 -5.67 13.63
CA ALA A 146 -24.03 -4.27 13.59
C ALA A 146 -23.34 -3.90 12.26
N SER A 147 -22.93 -4.90 11.46
CA SER A 147 -22.21 -4.74 10.19
C SER A 147 -23.08 -4.97 8.95
N SER A 148 -24.38 -5.25 9.12
CA SER A 148 -25.33 -5.52 8.04
C SER A 148 -26.12 -4.29 7.61
#